data_291912dcac058835d6f20ae628b1bc7a
#
_entry.id   291912dcac058835d6f20ae628b1bc7a
#
_cell.length_a   1.000
_cell.length_b   1.000
_cell.length_c   1.000
_cell.angle_alpha   90.00
_cell.angle_beta   90.00
_cell.angle_gamma   90.00
#
_symmetry.space_group_name_H-M   'P 1'
#
loop_
_entity.id
_entity.type
_entity.pdbx_description
1 polymer ?
#
loop_
_entity_poly.entity_id
_entity_poly.type
_entity_poly.pdbx_seq_one_letter_code
_entity_poly.pdbx_strand_id
1 'polypeptide(L)'
;MILFEKVRWKNFLSTGNHFTEINFTEHDTNLIIGTNGTGKSTVLDALTFGLFNKPFRKISKGQLVNTVNEKDSKVEVEFTVNGICWKVIRGIKPNIFEIWKDGRLLDQFSHSADQQKWLEQNVIKMNYKSFTQIVILGSSIFVPFMQLTAPNRREVIEDLLDIKIFSSMNNIIKDKIRQRREEIKVLTLKKESLNDKVQMQENFIEELEMRGKKNITDKKSKIKVLGIEVDTHIEHNQMTESSVTELIKEQEKVTGAAKKLRELGNLKGKISNKVSTITKEHKFFTENTVCPTCTQSIEEDFRINKIDDAQTK
;
A
#
# COMPACT_ATOMS: atom_id res chain seq x y z
N MET A 1 3.15 -25.09 13.42
CA MET A 1 4.00 -26.05 12.71
C MET A 1 3.20 -26.65 11.58
N ILE A 2 3.79 -26.83 10.39
CA ILE A 2 3.16 -27.49 9.25
C ILE A 2 3.71 -28.93 9.20
N LEU A 3 2.84 -29.92 9.16
CA LEU A 3 3.18 -31.31 9.00
C LEU A 3 2.57 -31.82 7.69
N PHE A 4 3.41 -32.13 6.72
CA PHE A 4 2.95 -32.76 5.48
C PHE A 4 2.66 -34.23 5.75
N GLU A 5 1.46 -34.68 5.37
CA GLU A 5 1.01 -36.06 5.59
C GLU A 5 1.13 -36.86 4.32
N LYS A 6 0.60 -36.34 3.21
CA LYS A 6 0.48 -37.07 1.98
C LYS A 6 0.57 -36.18 0.77
N VAL A 7 1.23 -36.65 -0.28
CA VAL A 7 1.14 -36.07 -1.61
C VAL A 7 0.81 -37.17 -2.62
N ARG A 8 -0.17 -36.90 -3.49
CA ARG A 8 -0.50 -37.82 -4.57
C ARG A 8 -0.77 -37.06 -5.86
N TRP A 9 -0.44 -37.70 -6.96
CA TRP A 9 -0.60 -37.09 -8.28
C TRP A 9 -0.87 -38.16 -9.34
N LYS A 10 -1.53 -37.75 -10.44
CA LYS A 10 -1.76 -38.56 -11.63
C LYS A 10 -1.68 -37.70 -12.88
N ASN A 11 -1.36 -38.29 -14.02
CA ASN A 11 -1.18 -37.61 -15.30
C ASN A 11 -0.26 -36.39 -15.21
N PHE A 12 0.72 -36.46 -14.34
CA PHE A 12 1.63 -35.38 -14.02
C PHE A 12 3.06 -35.75 -14.42
N LEU A 13 3.66 -34.98 -15.33
CA LEU A 13 4.96 -35.30 -15.95
C LEU A 13 5.00 -36.72 -16.55
N SER A 14 5.89 -37.57 -16.09
CA SER A 14 6.04 -38.96 -16.58
C SER A 14 5.06 -39.94 -15.98
N THR A 15 4.22 -39.57 -15.03
CA THR A 15 3.26 -40.46 -14.37
C THR A 15 1.96 -40.62 -15.16
N GLY A 16 1.44 -41.84 -15.22
CA GLY A 16 0.19 -42.15 -15.92
C GLY A 16 -1.08 -41.83 -15.14
N ASN A 17 -2.20 -42.44 -15.56
CA ASN A 17 -3.55 -42.15 -15.01
C ASN A 17 -3.81 -42.76 -13.62
N HIS A 18 -2.92 -43.55 -13.08
CA HIS A 18 -3.02 -44.03 -11.71
C HIS A 18 -2.38 -43.04 -10.75
N PHE A 19 -2.97 -42.90 -9.57
CA PHE A 19 -2.37 -42.04 -8.55
C PHE A 19 -1.05 -42.65 -8.05
N THR A 20 0.01 -41.90 -8.17
CA THR A 20 1.24 -42.11 -7.42
C THR A 20 1.12 -41.39 -6.11
N GLU A 21 1.37 -42.06 -5.00
CA GLU A 21 1.15 -41.54 -3.66
C GLU A 21 2.42 -41.69 -2.82
N ILE A 22 2.71 -40.67 -2.03
CA ILE A 22 3.76 -40.71 -1.01
C ILE A 22 3.16 -40.26 0.30
N ASN A 23 3.27 -41.11 1.31
CA ASN A 23 2.89 -40.82 2.68
C ASN A 23 4.15 -40.44 3.46
N PHE A 24 4.15 -39.25 4.07
CA PHE A 24 5.29 -38.72 4.83
C PHE A 24 5.24 -39.08 6.31
N THR A 25 4.12 -39.62 6.80
CA THR A 25 3.88 -39.88 8.23
C THR A 25 4.06 -41.33 8.63
N GLU A 26 4.34 -42.24 7.68
CA GLU A 26 4.56 -43.64 8.00
C GLU A 26 5.86 -43.88 8.77
N HIS A 27 6.88 -43.07 8.49
CA HIS A 27 8.18 -43.13 9.13
C HIS A 27 8.74 -41.71 9.32
N ASP A 28 9.63 -41.55 10.33
CA ASP A 28 10.30 -40.26 10.59
C ASP A 28 11.20 -39.84 9.42
N THR A 29 11.67 -40.78 8.60
CA THR A 29 12.50 -40.54 7.43
C THR A 29 12.07 -41.44 6.28
N ASN A 30 11.81 -40.84 5.12
CA ASN A 30 11.43 -41.57 3.90
C ASN A 30 12.54 -41.46 2.86
N LEU A 31 13.02 -42.60 2.36
CA LEU A 31 14.02 -42.66 1.31
C LEU A 31 13.40 -43.06 -0.02
N ILE A 32 13.52 -42.18 -1.02
CA ILE A 32 13.01 -42.39 -2.38
C ILE A 32 14.17 -42.88 -3.27
N ILE A 33 14.15 -44.13 -3.66
CA ILE A 33 15.18 -44.79 -4.49
C ILE A 33 14.61 -45.04 -5.90
N GLY A 34 15.45 -44.95 -6.90
CA GLY A 34 15.11 -45.28 -8.28
C GLY A 34 16.18 -44.84 -9.27
N THR A 35 16.17 -45.39 -10.46
CA THR A 35 17.09 -45.04 -11.55
C THR A 35 16.81 -43.59 -12.05
N ASN A 36 17.71 -43.05 -12.85
CA ASN A 36 17.48 -41.70 -13.41
C ASN A 36 16.29 -41.74 -14.38
N GLY A 37 15.42 -40.70 -14.30
CA GLY A 37 14.21 -40.62 -15.12
C GLY A 37 12.95 -41.25 -14.50
N THR A 38 13.02 -42.03 -13.41
CA THR A 38 11.86 -42.68 -12.77
C THR A 38 10.91 -41.75 -12.03
N GLY A 39 11.18 -40.45 -12.02
CA GLY A 39 10.27 -39.48 -11.39
C GLY A 39 10.56 -39.14 -9.92
N LYS A 40 11.75 -39.47 -9.39
CA LYS A 40 12.13 -39.11 -8.01
C LYS A 40 11.90 -37.64 -7.68
N SER A 41 12.30 -36.73 -8.58
CA SER A 41 12.13 -35.29 -8.40
C SER A 41 10.69 -34.78 -8.70
N THR A 42 9.86 -35.66 -9.25
CA THR A 42 8.45 -35.29 -9.55
C THR A 42 7.66 -35.01 -8.28
N VAL A 43 8.03 -35.62 -7.15
CA VAL A 43 7.38 -35.29 -5.85
C VAL A 43 7.55 -33.82 -5.46
N LEU A 44 8.74 -33.24 -5.74
CA LEU A 44 9.01 -31.84 -5.43
C LEU A 44 8.17 -30.90 -6.33
N ASP A 45 8.06 -31.24 -7.62
CA ASP A 45 7.20 -30.50 -8.54
C ASP A 45 5.72 -30.65 -8.18
N ALA A 46 5.26 -31.85 -7.79
CA ALA A 46 3.90 -32.10 -7.37
C ALA A 46 3.57 -31.30 -6.09
N LEU A 47 4.44 -31.35 -5.09
CA LEU A 47 4.26 -30.64 -3.83
C LEU A 47 4.18 -29.12 -4.07
N THR A 48 5.13 -28.55 -4.79
CA THR A 48 5.18 -27.12 -5.04
C THR A 48 4.05 -26.66 -5.98
N PHE A 49 3.72 -27.46 -6.99
CA PHE A 49 2.59 -27.17 -7.87
C PHE A 49 1.27 -27.22 -7.09
N GLY A 50 1.06 -28.23 -6.25
CA GLY A 50 -0.12 -28.36 -5.41
C GLY A 50 -0.32 -27.12 -4.52
N LEU A 51 0.72 -26.67 -3.85
CA LEU A 51 0.64 -25.56 -2.89
C LEU A 51 0.66 -24.17 -3.56
N PHE A 52 1.53 -23.95 -4.56
CA PHE A 52 1.82 -22.61 -5.10
C PHE A 52 1.48 -22.42 -6.59
N ASN A 53 0.92 -23.44 -7.25
CA ASN A 53 0.63 -23.40 -8.69
C ASN A 53 1.90 -23.18 -9.56
N LYS A 54 3.06 -23.54 -9.04
CA LYS A 54 4.36 -23.42 -9.71
C LYS A 54 5.17 -24.68 -9.48
N PRO A 55 5.75 -25.27 -10.53
CA PRO A 55 6.66 -26.40 -10.36
C PRO A 55 7.94 -25.94 -9.66
N PHE A 56 8.64 -26.88 -9.03
CA PHE A 56 9.95 -26.64 -8.44
C PHE A 56 11.02 -26.42 -9.52
N ARG A 57 11.00 -27.24 -10.55
CA ARG A 57 11.88 -27.09 -11.71
C ARG A 57 11.43 -25.95 -12.61
N LYS A 58 12.36 -25.36 -13.37
CA LYS A 58 12.09 -24.28 -14.34
C LYS A 58 11.43 -24.84 -15.62
N ILE A 59 10.24 -25.39 -15.49
CA ILE A 59 9.42 -25.90 -16.59
C ILE A 59 8.09 -25.16 -16.65
N SER A 60 7.49 -25.07 -17.82
CA SER A 60 6.21 -24.40 -17.98
C SER A 60 5.06 -25.24 -17.43
N LYS A 61 3.95 -24.60 -17.03
CA LYS A 61 2.76 -25.30 -16.52
C LYS A 61 2.18 -26.30 -17.51
N GLY A 62 2.26 -26.01 -18.80
CA GLY A 62 1.78 -26.93 -19.85
C GLY A 62 2.58 -28.23 -19.93
N GLN A 63 3.87 -28.18 -19.60
CA GLN A 63 4.76 -29.35 -19.59
C GLN A 63 4.55 -30.26 -18.38
N LEU A 64 3.78 -29.82 -17.37
CA LEU A 64 3.42 -30.63 -16.23
C LEU A 64 2.41 -31.73 -16.55
N VAL A 65 1.62 -31.54 -17.59
CA VAL A 65 0.63 -32.55 -18.04
C VAL A 65 1.36 -33.70 -18.74
N ASN A 66 1.00 -34.93 -18.40
CA ASN A 66 1.53 -36.10 -19.06
C ASN A 66 1.31 -36.03 -20.58
N THR A 67 2.35 -36.20 -21.36
CA THR A 67 2.35 -36.05 -22.84
C THR A 67 1.57 -37.13 -23.56
N VAL A 68 1.34 -38.30 -22.95
CA VAL A 68 0.57 -39.38 -23.53
C VAL A 68 -0.92 -39.20 -23.34
N ASN A 69 -1.33 -38.84 -22.12
CA ASN A 69 -2.76 -38.69 -21.76
C ASN A 69 -3.32 -37.29 -22.05
N GLU A 70 -2.47 -36.27 -22.04
CA GLU A 70 -2.73 -34.85 -22.32
C GLU A 70 -3.89 -34.18 -21.54
N LYS A 71 -4.46 -34.89 -20.58
CA LYS A 71 -5.64 -34.46 -19.78
C LYS A 71 -5.60 -34.99 -18.36
N ASP A 72 -6.51 -34.49 -17.53
CA ASP A 72 -6.81 -34.92 -16.18
C ASP A 72 -5.57 -35.03 -15.28
N SER A 73 -4.64 -34.07 -15.45
CA SER A 73 -3.50 -33.97 -14.55
C SER A 73 -3.99 -33.39 -13.21
N LYS A 74 -3.78 -34.16 -12.13
CA LYS A 74 -4.29 -33.81 -10.80
C LYS A 74 -3.21 -34.05 -9.75
N VAL A 75 -3.09 -33.09 -8.84
CA VAL A 75 -2.21 -33.16 -7.67
C VAL A 75 -3.03 -32.86 -6.43
N GLU A 76 -2.85 -33.64 -5.39
CA GLU A 76 -3.45 -33.47 -4.09
C GLU A 76 -2.37 -33.49 -3.01
N VAL A 77 -2.44 -32.51 -2.10
CA VAL A 77 -1.49 -32.35 -0.98
C VAL A 77 -2.30 -32.29 0.31
N GLU A 78 -2.06 -33.20 1.20
CA GLU A 78 -2.65 -33.27 2.53
C GLU A 78 -1.60 -32.90 3.59
N PHE A 79 -1.97 -32.01 4.49
CA PHE A 79 -1.09 -31.54 5.56
C PHE A 79 -1.90 -30.99 6.73
N THR A 80 -1.29 -31.03 7.90
CA THR A 80 -1.89 -30.48 9.13
C THR A 80 -1.16 -29.20 9.54
N VAL A 81 -1.91 -28.17 9.90
CA VAL A 81 -1.40 -26.92 10.47
C VAL A 81 -2.11 -26.66 11.80
N ASN A 82 -1.33 -26.64 12.88
CA ASN A 82 -1.85 -26.39 14.23
C ASN A 82 -3.05 -27.30 14.62
N GLY A 83 -2.99 -28.58 14.21
CA GLY A 83 -4.04 -29.55 14.51
C GLY A 83 -5.26 -29.52 13.57
N ILE A 84 -5.26 -28.66 12.58
CA ILE A 84 -6.31 -28.56 11.54
C ILE A 84 -5.82 -29.28 10.29
N CYS A 85 -6.61 -30.20 9.78
CA CYS A 85 -6.31 -30.96 8.55
C CYS A 85 -6.68 -30.13 7.32
N TRP A 86 -5.71 -29.99 6.42
CA TRP A 86 -5.86 -29.27 5.16
C TRP A 86 -5.58 -30.21 3.98
N LYS A 87 -6.37 -30.03 2.93
CA LYS A 87 -6.13 -30.71 1.67
C LYS A 87 -6.25 -29.71 0.53
N VAL A 88 -5.24 -29.64 -0.30
CA VAL A 88 -5.23 -28.78 -1.51
C VAL A 88 -5.25 -29.68 -2.72
N ILE A 89 -6.21 -29.46 -3.61
CA ILE A 89 -6.36 -30.18 -4.88
C ILE A 89 -6.11 -29.19 -6.02
N ARG A 90 -5.20 -29.56 -6.92
CA ARG A 90 -4.97 -28.82 -8.17
C ARG A 90 -5.04 -29.72 -9.38
N GLY A 91 -5.63 -29.19 -10.43
CA GLY A 91 -5.70 -29.86 -11.72
C GLY A 91 -5.27 -28.98 -12.88
N ILE A 92 -4.84 -29.65 -13.94
CA ILE A 92 -4.61 -29.04 -15.24
C ILE A 92 -5.40 -29.85 -16.26
N LYS A 93 -6.25 -29.19 -17.06
CA LYS A 93 -7.12 -29.84 -18.05
C LYS A 93 -8.00 -30.96 -17.46
N PRO A 94 -9.03 -30.60 -16.63
CA PRO A 94 -9.55 -29.28 -16.33
C PRO A 94 -8.72 -28.50 -15.29
N ASN A 95 -8.87 -27.16 -15.30
CA ASN A 95 -8.26 -26.33 -14.27
C ASN A 95 -9.08 -26.45 -12.98
N ILE A 96 -8.50 -27.07 -11.96
CA ILE A 96 -9.10 -27.30 -10.65
C ILE A 96 -8.25 -26.61 -9.60
N PHE A 97 -8.88 -25.94 -8.65
CA PHE A 97 -8.22 -25.42 -7.47
C PHE A 97 -9.20 -25.45 -6.29
N GLU A 98 -9.04 -26.43 -5.43
CA GLU A 98 -9.89 -26.63 -4.25
C GLU A 98 -9.04 -26.63 -2.98
N ILE A 99 -9.57 -26.03 -1.94
CA ILE A 99 -8.97 -26.03 -0.60
C ILE A 99 -9.99 -26.64 0.35
N TRP A 100 -9.63 -27.68 1.03
CA TRP A 100 -10.43 -28.39 1.99
C TRP A 100 -9.89 -28.20 3.40
N LYS A 101 -10.76 -27.98 4.36
CA LYS A 101 -10.45 -27.85 5.78
C LYS A 101 -11.28 -28.86 6.56
N ASP A 102 -10.64 -29.73 7.31
CA ASP A 102 -11.29 -30.81 8.11
C ASP A 102 -12.35 -31.58 7.33
N GLY A 103 -12.03 -31.94 6.08
CA GLY A 103 -12.92 -32.68 5.18
C GLY A 103 -14.04 -31.85 4.54
N ARG A 104 -14.12 -30.54 4.78
CA ARG A 104 -15.10 -29.64 4.15
C ARG A 104 -14.44 -28.77 3.12
N LEU A 105 -15.03 -28.66 1.94
CA LEU A 105 -14.60 -27.73 0.90
C LEU A 105 -14.83 -26.30 1.38
N LEU A 106 -13.81 -25.46 1.28
CA LEU A 106 -13.96 -24.03 1.54
C LEU A 106 -14.63 -23.32 0.36
N ASP A 107 -15.35 -22.26 0.67
CA ASP A 107 -15.94 -21.40 -0.34
C ASP A 107 -14.87 -20.89 -1.29
N GLN A 108 -15.15 -21.03 -2.59
CA GLN A 108 -14.20 -20.62 -3.62
C GLN A 108 -14.27 -19.10 -3.81
N PHE A 109 -13.11 -18.49 -3.93
CA PHE A 109 -13.02 -17.07 -4.28
C PHE A 109 -13.36 -16.88 -5.76
N SER A 110 -13.87 -15.71 -6.10
CA SER A 110 -14.18 -15.35 -7.50
C SER A 110 -12.95 -15.45 -8.43
N HIS A 111 -11.77 -15.21 -7.89
CA HIS A 111 -10.51 -15.32 -8.63
C HIS A 111 -9.53 -16.29 -7.95
N SER A 112 -9.00 -17.22 -8.71
CA SER A 112 -8.01 -18.20 -8.24
C SER A 112 -6.73 -17.56 -7.70
N ALA A 113 -6.38 -16.35 -8.16
CA ALA A 113 -5.23 -15.61 -7.66
C ALA A 113 -5.42 -15.13 -6.21
N ASP A 114 -6.63 -14.73 -5.85
CA ASP A 114 -6.95 -14.27 -4.49
C ASP A 114 -7.05 -15.47 -3.55
N GLN A 115 -7.60 -16.58 -4.02
CA GLN A 115 -7.61 -17.86 -3.30
C GLN A 115 -6.18 -18.35 -3.03
N GLN A 116 -5.26 -18.20 -4.00
CA GLN A 116 -3.85 -18.52 -3.83
C GLN A 116 -3.17 -17.64 -2.77
N LYS A 117 -3.38 -16.34 -2.84
CA LYS A 117 -2.84 -15.40 -1.84
C LYS A 117 -3.38 -15.73 -0.44
N TRP A 118 -4.66 -16.04 -0.36
CA TRP A 118 -5.29 -16.42 0.90
C TRP A 118 -4.65 -17.69 1.49
N LEU A 119 -4.42 -18.72 0.66
CA LEU A 119 -3.75 -19.97 1.06
C LEU A 119 -2.32 -19.69 1.57
N GLU A 120 -1.54 -18.89 0.83
CA GLU A 120 -0.17 -18.53 1.21
C GLU A 120 -0.11 -17.73 2.52
N GLN A 121 -1.03 -16.78 2.70
CA GLN A 121 -1.01 -15.86 3.85
C GLN A 121 -1.63 -16.46 5.11
N ASN A 122 -2.72 -17.23 4.98
CA ASN A 122 -3.50 -17.66 6.13
C ASN A 122 -3.24 -19.12 6.55
N VAL A 123 -2.83 -19.97 5.62
CA VAL A 123 -2.62 -21.39 5.89
C VAL A 123 -1.14 -21.73 5.91
N ILE A 124 -0.44 -21.53 4.80
CA ILE A 124 0.98 -21.93 4.65
C ILE A 124 1.89 -20.94 5.38
N LYS A 125 1.50 -19.65 5.42
CA LYS A 125 2.26 -18.52 5.97
C LYS A 125 3.66 -18.36 5.38
N MET A 126 3.85 -18.82 4.16
CA MET A 126 5.08 -18.71 3.38
C MET A 126 4.73 -18.50 1.91
N ASN A 127 5.55 -17.72 1.21
CA ASN A 127 5.48 -17.65 -0.24
C ASN A 127 6.28 -18.79 -0.90
N TYR A 128 6.11 -18.97 -2.20
CA TYR A 128 6.81 -20.00 -2.98
C TYR A 128 8.33 -19.95 -2.79
N LYS A 129 8.93 -18.75 -2.77
CA LYS A 129 10.38 -18.57 -2.67
C LYS A 129 10.88 -18.98 -1.29
N SER A 130 10.22 -18.57 -0.23
CA SER A 130 10.56 -18.94 1.14
C SER A 130 10.39 -20.45 1.36
N PHE A 131 9.29 -21.02 0.86
CA PHE A 131 9.05 -22.45 0.94
C PHE A 131 10.17 -23.28 0.27
N THR A 132 10.54 -22.92 -0.96
CA THR A 132 11.59 -23.63 -1.70
C THR A 132 12.98 -23.43 -1.12
N GLN A 133 13.19 -22.42 -0.27
CA GLN A 133 14.47 -22.19 0.40
C GLN A 133 14.56 -22.85 1.78
N ILE A 134 13.44 -23.10 2.43
CA ILE A 134 13.38 -23.61 3.80
C ILE A 134 13.04 -25.09 3.83
N VAL A 135 12.06 -25.50 3.02
CA VAL A 135 11.52 -26.88 3.04
C VAL A 135 12.26 -27.79 2.08
N ILE A 136 12.70 -27.29 0.93
CA ILE A 136 13.38 -28.10 -0.09
C ILE A 136 14.87 -27.77 -0.10
N LEU A 137 15.69 -28.67 0.42
CA LEU A 137 17.12 -28.49 0.54
C LEU A 137 17.89 -29.48 -0.38
N GLY A 138 19.02 -29.04 -0.91
CA GLY A 138 19.99 -29.93 -1.55
C GLY A 138 19.69 -30.42 -2.97
N SER A 139 18.74 -29.81 -3.70
CA SER A 139 18.52 -30.11 -5.12
C SER A 139 19.47 -29.31 -6.02
N SER A 140 19.64 -29.75 -7.28
CA SER A 140 20.51 -29.08 -8.28
C SER A 140 20.07 -27.62 -8.60
N ILE A 141 18.85 -27.24 -8.25
CA ILE A 141 18.27 -25.90 -8.49
C ILE A 141 18.29 -25.06 -7.19
N PHE A 142 18.59 -25.69 -6.08
CA PHE A 142 18.66 -25.00 -4.80
C PHE A 142 19.83 -24.00 -4.78
N VAL A 143 19.50 -22.74 -4.49
CA VAL A 143 20.50 -21.70 -4.25
C VAL A 143 20.65 -21.55 -2.75
N PRO A 144 21.81 -21.82 -2.17
CA PRO A 144 22.01 -21.65 -0.72
C PRO A 144 21.63 -20.26 -0.25
N PHE A 145 21.06 -20.16 0.94
CA PHE A 145 20.58 -18.88 1.50
C PHE A 145 21.63 -17.77 1.42
N MET A 146 22.90 -18.09 1.69
CA MET A 146 23.99 -17.11 1.65
C MET A 146 24.33 -16.62 0.24
N GLN A 147 23.97 -17.36 -0.81
CA GLN A 147 24.15 -16.96 -2.21
C GLN A 147 22.96 -16.16 -2.76
N LEU A 148 21.87 -16.08 -2.03
CA LEU A 148 20.76 -15.22 -2.40
C LEU A 148 21.19 -13.76 -2.37
N THR A 149 20.58 -12.94 -3.24
CA THR A 149 20.75 -11.48 -3.17
C THR A 149 20.23 -10.94 -1.85
N ALA A 150 20.76 -9.81 -1.37
CA ALA A 150 20.36 -9.21 -0.11
C ALA A 150 18.84 -8.98 0.02
N PRO A 151 18.12 -8.48 -1.02
CA PRO A 151 16.66 -8.38 -0.97
C PRO A 151 15.95 -9.73 -0.78
N ASN A 152 16.43 -10.75 -1.48
CA ASN A 152 15.85 -12.10 -1.41
C ASN A 152 16.06 -12.76 -0.04
N ARG A 153 17.26 -12.59 0.55
CA ARG A 153 17.53 -13.07 1.93
C ARG A 153 16.61 -12.40 2.94
N ARG A 154 16.43 -11.07 2.81
CA ARG A 154 15.52 -10.31 3.67
C ARG A 154 14.09 -10.83 3.57
N GLU A 155 13.59 -11.03 2.35
CA GLU A 155 12.24 -11.54 2.10
C GLU A 155 12.01 -12.90 2.78
N VAL A 156 12.97 -13.84 2.68
CA VAL A 156 12.90 -15.15 3.33
C VAL A 156 12.87 -15.02 4.86
N ILE A 157 13.71 -14.14 5.43
CA ILE A 157 13.74 -13.90 6.88
C ILE A 157 12.42 -13.24 7.34
N GLU A 158 11.92 -12.25 6.61
CA GLU A 158 10.67 -11.57 6.94
C GLU A 158 9.48 -12.53 6.90
N ASP A 159 9.45 -13.47 5.96
CA ASP A 159 8.46 -14.54 5.90
C ASP A 159 8.57 -15.51 7.07
N LEU A 160 9.78 -15.99 7.35
CA LEU A 160 10.01 -16.97 8.40
C LEU A 160 9.65 -16.44 9.80
N LEU A 161 9.95 -15.18 10.04
CA LEU A 161 9.68 -14.51 11.32
C LEU A 161 8.28 -13.87 11.40
N ASP A 162 7.49 -13.93 10.33
CA ASP A 162 6.16 -13.27 10.21
C ASP A 162 6.23 -11.75 10.50
N ILE A 163 7.33 -11.10 10.09
CA ILE A 163 7.61 -9.68 10.36
C ILE A 163 7.39 -8.77 9.15
N LYS A 164 6.78 -9.27 8.08
CA LYS A 164 6.45 -8.49 6.88
C LYS A 164 5.62 -7.24 7.16
N ILE A 165 4.85 -7.26 8.24
CA ILE A 165 4.05 -6.11 8.66
C ILE A 165 4.92 -4.88 8.92
N PHE A 166 6.11 -5.05 9.51
CA PHE A 166 7.03 -3.93 9.79
C PHE A 166 7.62 -3.34 8.49
N SER A 167 7.91 -4.16 7.50
CA SER A 167 8.35 -3.69 6.19
C SER A 167 7.24 -2.91 5.47
N SER A 168 6.00 -3.37 5.55
CA SER A 168 4.83 -2.66 5.02
C SER A 168 4.60 -1.33 5.75
N MET A 169 4.68 -1.31 7.08
CA MET A 169 4.60 -0.09 7.88
C MET A 169 5.71 0.90 7.52
N ASN A 170 6.96 0.42 7.37
CA ASN A 170 8.09 1.25 6.99
C ASN A 170 7.88 1.89 5.61
N ASN A 171 7.33 1.17 4.64
CA ASN A 171 7.01 1.72 3.32
C ASN A 171 5.94 2.81 3.41
N ILE A 172 4.86 2.59 4.18
CA ILE A 172 3.81 3.59 4.41
C ILE A 172 4.39 4.85 5.08
N ILE A 173 5.28 4.66 6.07
CA ILE A 173 5.94 5.78 6.76
C ILE A 173 6.84 6.55 5.79
N LYS A 174 7.63 5.86 4.97
CA LYS A 174 8.49 6.50 3.95
C LYS A 174 7.67 7.33 2.97
N ASP A 175 6.54 6.82 2.49
CA ASP A 175 5.68 7.56 1.59
C ASP A 175 5.06 8.80 2.26
N LYS A 176 4.62 8.68 3.51
CA LYS A 176 4.15 9.82 4.30
C LYS A 176 5.25 10.87 4.52
N ILE A 177 6.47 10.43 4.85
CA ILE A 177 7.61 11.34 5.02
C ILE A 177 7.92 12.06 3.71
N ARG A 178 7.90 11.35 2.56
CA ARG A 178 8.11 11.97 1.24
C ARG A 178 7.06 13.04 0.95
N GLN A 179 5.78 12.73 1.15
CA GLN A 179 4.69 13.69 0.97
C GLN A 179 4.87 14.93 1.85
N ARG A 180 5.18 14.73 3.15
CA ARG A 180 5.39 15.85 4.07
C ARG A 180 6.62 16.69 3.71
N ARG A 181 7.68 16.08 3.20
CA ARG A 181 8.85 16.82 2.71
C ARG A 181 8.51 17.68 1.49
N GLU A 182 7.69 17.18 0.58
CA GLU A 182 7.23 17.95 -0.58
C GLU A 182 6.34 19.13 -0.14
N GLU A 183 5.41 18.90 0.79
CA GLU A 183 4.59 19.97 1.37
C GLU A 183 5.45 21.06 2.04
N ILE A 184 6.41 20.66 2.86
CA ILE A 184 7.35 21.58 3.51
C ILE A 184 8.13 22.38 2.47
N LYS A 185 8.63 21.73 1.40
CA LYS A 185 9.36 22.41 0.33
C LYS A 185 8.48 23.46 -0.35
N VAL A 186 7.23 23.13 -0.68
CA VAL A 186 6.28 24.08 -1.27
C VAL A 186 6.00 25.25 -0.33
N LEU A 187 5.80 24.97 0.96
CA LEU A 187 5.56 26.02 1.97
C LEU A 187 6.79 26.92 2.17
N THR A 188 7.99 26.34 2.14
CA THR A 188 9.25 27.10 2.25
C THR A 188 9.40 28.05 1.07
N LEU A 189 9.23 27.54 -0.16
CA LEU A 189 9.26 28.39 -1.37
C LEU A 189 8.20 29.49 -1.34
N LYS A 190 7.02 29.17 -0.83
CA LYS A 190 5.93 30.15 -0.68
C LYS A 190 6.27 31.24 0.35
N LYS A 191 6.90 30.84 1.46
CA LYS A 191 7.42 31.75 2.49
C LYS A 191 8.50 32.68 1.92
N GLU A 192 9.47 32.14 1.21
CA GLU A 192 10.52 32.91 0.55
C GLU A 192 9.94 33.92 -0.44
N SER A 193 9.06 33.45 -1.34
CA SER A 193 8.36 34.35 -2.28
C SER A 193 7.56 35.46 -1.61
N LEU A 194 6.93 35.17 -0.46
CA LEU A 194 6.21 36.20 0.29
C LEU A 194 7.15 37.18 0.98
N ASN A 195 8.27 36.70 1.54
CA ASN A 195 9.29 37.57 2.13
C ASN A 195 9.91 38.49 1.07
N ASP A 196 10.22 37.98 -0.13
CA ASP A 196 10.73 38.78 -1.24
C ASP A 196 9.72 39.87 -1.64
N LYS A 197 8.43 39.52 -1.67
CA LYS A 197 7.38 40.50 -1.95
C LYS A 197 7.25 41.59 -0.87
N VAL A 198 7.37 41.19 0.40
CA VAL A 198 7.36 42.13 1.53
C VAL A 198 8.55 43.06 1.40
N GLN A 199 9.75 42.53 1.17
CA GLN A 199 10.96 43.32 1.04
C GLN A 199 10.91 44.29 -0.17
N MET A 200 10.35 43.83 -1.29
CA MET A 200 10.09 44.67 -2.47
C MET A 200 9.12 45.83 -2.14
N GLN A 201 8.07 45.56 -1.38
CA GLN A 201 7.12 46.58 -0.98
C GLN A 201 7.70 47.53 0.04
N GLU A 202 8.49 47.07 1.00
CA GLU A 202 9.19 47.92 1.95
C GLU A 202 10.17 48.86 1.23
N ASN A 203 10.97 48.35 0.31
CA ASN A 203 11.89 49.16 -0.51
C ASN A 203 11.09 50.20 -1.35
N PHE A 204 9.95 49.80 -1.89
CA PHE A 204 9.10 50.70 -2.66
C PHE A 204 8.47 51.80 -1.79
N ILE A 205 8.08 51.48 -0.56
CA ILE A 205 7.59 52.44 0.40
C ILE A 205 8.70 53.45 0.78
N GLU A 206 9.93 52.93 1.07
CA GLU A 206 11.06 53.80 1.36
C GLU A 206 11.37 54.73 0.19
N GLU A 207 11.35 54.21 -1.04
CA GLU A 207 11.56 55.03 -2.23
C GLU A 207 10.46 56.11 -2.39
N LEU A 208 9.22 55.75 -2.14
CA LEU A 208 8.11 56.67 -2.15
C LEU A 208 8.22 57.72 -1.05
N GLU A 209 8.63 57.31 0.16
CA GLU A 209 8.90 58.27 1.26
C GLU A 209 10.06 59.22 0.95
N MET A 210 11.15 58.72 0.37
CA MET A 210 12.30 59.53 -0.05
C MET A 210 11.88 60.54 -1.14
N ARG A 211 11.13 60.06 -2.17
CA ARG A 211 10.59 60.92 -3.22
C ARG A 211 9.57 61.94 -2.64
N GLY A 212 8.76 61.47 -1.68
CA GLY A 212 7.84 62.34 -0.95
C GLY A 212 8.55 63.43 -0.16
N LYS A 213 9.60 63.07 0.60
CA LYS A 213 10.42 64.03 1.37
C LYS A 213 11.15 65.03 0.45
N LYS A 214 11.68 64.56 -0.67
CA LYS A 214 12.32 65.44 -1.67
C LYS A 214 11.30 66.41 -2.29
N ASN A 215 10.12 65.92 -2.67
CA ASN A 215 9.05 66.74 -3.19
C ASN A 215 8.53 67.75 -2.17
N ILE A 216 8.50 67.38 -0.87
CA ILE A 216 8.08 68.27 0.22
C ILE A 216 9.13 69.39 0.43
N THR A 217 10.43 69.05 0.38
CA THR A 217 11.51 70.05 0.49
C THR A 217 11.54 71.02 -0.70
N ASP A 218 11.33 70.50 -1.92
CA ASP A 218 11.24 71.30 -3.14
C ASP A 218 9.98 72.18 -3.14
N LYS A 219 8.88 71.67 -2.59
CA LYS A 219 7.64 72.43 -2.43
C LYS A 219 7.75 73.48 -1.31
N LYS A 220 8.39 73.17 -0.17
CA LYS A 220 8.61 74.14 0.91
C LYS A 220 9.49 75.30 0.46
N SER A 221 10.46 75.06 -0.42
CA SER A 221 11.24 76.17 -1.02
C SER A 221 10.39 77.04 -1.96
N LYS A 222 9.42 76.47 -2.70
CA LYS A 222 8.48 77.20 -3.51
C LYS A 222 7.38 77.91 -2.69
N ILE A 223 6.95 77.38 -1.55
CA ILE A 223 5.99 77.94 -0.63
C ILE A 223 6.49 79.27 0.00
N LYS A 224 7.81 79.35 0.24
CA LYS A 224 8.45 80.62 0.70
C LYS A 224 8.30 81.74 -0.31
N VAL A 225 8.06 81.39 -1.58
CA VAL A 225 7.95 82.38 -2.67
C VAL A 225 6.52 82.74 -2.96
N LEU A 226 5.56 81.90 -2.64
CA LEU A 226 4.18 82.07 -3.01
C LEU A 226 3.25 81.92 -1.79
N GLY A 227 3.12 83.02 -0.98
CA GLY A 227 2.27 83.05 0.24
C GLY A 227 0.75 83.00 0.01
N ILE A 228 0.33 82.61 -1.19
CA ILE A 228 -1.12 82.54 -1.54
C ILE A 228 -1.65 81.10 -1.67
N GLU A 229 -0.78 80.08 -1.64
CA GLU A 229 -1.24 78.68 -1.85
C GLU A 229 -1.50 77.90 -0.55
N VAL A 230 -1.40 78.53 0.63
CA VAL A 230 -1.53 77.82 1.93
C VAL A 230 -2.94 77.22 2.12
N ASP A 231 -3.99 77.95 1.65
CA ASP A 231 -5.35 77.46 1.83
C ASP A 231 -5.67 76.25 0.96
N THR A 232 -5.08 76.14 -0.24
CA THR A 232 -5.27 75.01 -1.10
C THR A 232 -4.55 73.73 -0.53
N HIS A 233 -3.46 73.95 0.23
CA HIS A 233 -2.77 72.87 0.87
C HIS A 233 -3.44 72.34 2.14
N ILE A 234 -4.19 73.18 2.86
CA ILE A 234 -5.00 72.81 4.03
C ILE A 234 -6.16 71.89 3.57
N GLU A 235 -6.83 72.22 2.47
CA GLU A 235 -7.87 71.38 1.89
C GLU A 235 -7.33 70.06 1.41
N HIS A 236 -6.08 70.00 0.83
CA HIS A 236 -5.45 68.80 0.37
C HIS A 236 -5.02 67.87 1.53
N ASN A 237 -4.55 68.46 2.65
CA ASN A 237 -4.27 67.66 3.86
C ASN A 237 -5.53 67.02 4.45
N GLN A 238 -6.67 67.72 4.42
CA GLN A 238 -7.97 67.18 4.88
C GLN A 238 -8.43 65.99 4.01
N MET A 239 -8.20 66.05 2.69
CA MET A 239 -8.48 64.93 1.80
C MET A 239 -7.54 63.72 2.04
N THR A 240 -6.29 63.98 2.38
CA THR A 240 -5.30 62.95 2.67
C THR A 240 -5.63 62.19 3.97
N GLU A 241 -6.09 62.91 5.01
CA GLU A 241 -6.55 62.34 6.28
C GLU A 241 -7.83 61.52 6.11
N SER A 242 -8.75 61.94 5.26
CA SER A 242 -9.95 61.15 4.96
C SER A 242 -9.60 59.88 4.18
N SER A 243 -8.63 59.93 3.26
CA SER A 243 -8.13 58.74 2.51
C SER A 243 -7.36 57.77 3.41
N VAL A 244 -6.57 58.26 4.38
CA VAL A 244 -5.88 57.42 5.38
C VAL A 244 -6.88 56.73 6.29
N THR A 245 -7.97 57.42 6.68
CA THR A 245 -9.04 56.81 7.48
C THR A 245 -9.83 55.73 6.71
N GLU A 246 -9.99 55.90 5.39
CA GLU A 246 -10.56 54.86 4.54
C GLU A 246 -9.64 53.63 4.40
N LEU A 247 -8.32 53.84 4.20
CA LEU A 247 -7.34 52.75 4.12
C LEU A 247 -7.22 51.96 5.44
N ILE A 248 -7.30 52.64 6.59
CA ILE A 248 -7.35 51.96 7.91
C ILE A 248 -8.61 51.11 8.03
N LYS A 249 -9.78 51.59 7.56
CA LYS A 249 -11.02 50.78 7.51
C LYS A 249 -10.92 49.60 6.55
N GLU A 250 -10.17 49.73 5.44
CA GLU A 250 -9.90 48.59 4.54
C GLU A 250 -8.93 47.60 5.15
N GLN A 251 -7.89 48.03 5.87
CA GLN A 251 -6.97 47.19 6.61
C GLN A 251 -7.67 46.37 7.71
N GLU A 252 -8.64 47.02 8.43
CA GLU A 252 -9.47 46.28 9.40
C GLU A 252 -10.35 45.21 8.74
N LYS A 253 -10.84 45.43 7.52
CA LYS A 253 -11.59 44.44 6.74
C LYS A 253 -10.68 43.25 6.34
N VAL A 254 -9.41 43.51 5.99
CA VAL A 254 -8.45 42.46 5.60
C VAL A 254 -8.04 41.62 6.80
N THR A 255 -7.86 42.20 8.00
CA THR A 255 -7.58 41.43 9.22
C THR A 255 -8.76 40.54 9.64
N GLY A 256 -10.00 41.03 9.42
CA GLY A 256 -11.20 40.20 9.60
C GLY A 256 -11.28 38.99 8.64
N ALA A 257 -10.83 39.19 7.40
CA ALA A 257 -10.74 38.11 6.38
C ALA A 257 -9.70 37.07 6.75
N ALA A 258 -8.54 37.47 7.27
CA ALA A 258 -7.48 36.55 7.71
C ALA A 258 -7.96 35.64 8.87
N LYS A 259 -8.76 36.17 9.81
CA LYS A 259 -9.38 35.38 10.88
C LYS A 259 -10.37 34.35 10.33
N LYS A 260 -11.25 34.76 9.42
CA LYS A 260 -12.18 33.85 8.73
C LYS A 260 -11.45 32.75 7.92
N LEU A 261 -10.35 33.11 7.27
CA LEU A 261 -9.55 32.17 6.49
C LEU A 261 -8.91 31.08 7.39
N ARG A 262 -8.48 31.48 8.60
CA ARG A 262 -7.94 30.54 9.61
C ARG A 262 -9.03 29.62 10.17
N GLU A 263 -10.23 30.14 10.42
CA GLU A 263 -11.40 29.36 10.85
C GLU A 263 -11.84 28.38 9.76
N LEU A 264 -11.88 28.83 8.49
CA LEU A 264 -12.14 27.96 7.34
C LEU A 264 -11.06 26.87 7.15
N GLY A 265 -9.79 27.20 7.37
CA GLY A 265 -8.69 26.24 7.36
C GLY A 265 -8.85 25.14 8.42
N ASN A 266 -9.25 25.52 9.62
CA ASN A 266 -9.54 24.58 10.71
C ASN A 266 -10.77 23.71 10.39
N LEU A 267 -11.80 24.29 9.78
CA LEU A 267 -13.00 23.56 9.36
C LEU A 267 -12.67 22.56 8.24
N LYS A 268 -11.88 22.99 7.25
CA LYS A 268 -11.37 22.12 6.18
C LYS A 268 -10.57 20.95 6.74
N GLY A 269 -9.71 21.18 7.75
CA GLY A 269 -8.95 20.11 8.42
C GLY A 269 -9.86 19.10 9.11
N LYS A 270 -10.91 19.57 9.81
CA LYS A 270 -11.90 18.69 10.45
C LYS A 270 -12.68 17.86 9.44
N ILE A 271 -13.09 18.47 8.32
CA ILE A 271 -13.81 17.79 7.24
C ILE A 271 -12.89 16.75 6.57
N SER A 272 -11.65 17.11 6.26
CA SER A 272 -10.67 16.20 5.65
C SER A 272 -10.40 14.97 6.50
N ASN A 273 -10.28 15.15 7.83
CA ASN A 273 -10.13 14.03 8.76
C ASN A 273 -11.38 13.14 8.79
N LYS A 274 -12.57 13.75 8.76
CA LYS A 274 -13.84 13.03 8.73
C LYS A 274 -13.98 12.20 7.46
N VAL A 275 -13.67 12.79 6.31
CA VAL A 275 -13.65 12.10 5.01
C VAL A 275 -12.65 10.94 5.02
N SER A 276 -11.43 11.15 5.55
CA SER A 276 -10.44 10.10 5.67
C SER A 276 -10.92 8.91 6.52
N THR A 277 -11.63 9.19 7.61
CA THR A 277 -12.19 8.13 8.48
C THR A 277 -13.29 7.37 7.77
N ILE A 278 -14.23 8.08 7.14
CA ILE A 278 -15.32 7.47 6.36
C ILE A 278 -14.76 6.62 5.20
N THR A 279 -13.75 7.12 4.50
CA THR A 279 -13.10 6.38 3.41
C THR A 279 -12.43 5.10 3.91
N LYS A 280 -11.79 5.15 5.09
CA LYS A 280 -11.19 3.96 5.72
C LYS A 280 -12.25 2.94 6.15
N GLU A 281 -13.36 3.41 6.73
CA GLU A 281 -14.49 2.55 7.10
C GLU A 281 -15.12 1.91 5.86
N HIS A 282 -15.39 2.70 4.83
CA HIS A 282 -15.90 2.21 3.56
C HIS A 282 -14.99 1.14 2.95
N LYS A 283 -13.70 1.42 2.87
CA LYS A 283 -12.70 0.48 2.34
C LYS A 283 -12.63 -0.79 3.17
N PHE A 284 -12.65 -0.65 4.50
CA PHE A 284 -12.61 -1.80 5.41
C PHE A 284 -13.79 -2.76 5.16
N PHE A 285 -15.01 -2.23 5.09
CA PHE A 285 -16.22 -3.06 4.88
C PHE A 285 -16.38 -3.53 3.43
N THR A 286 -15.73 -2.87 2.47
CA THR A 286 -15.70 -3.31 1.06
C THR A 286 -14.73 -4.47 0.85
N GLU A 287 -13.54 -4.40 1.47
CA GLU A 287 -12.45 -5.36 1.24
C GLU A 287 -12.48 -6.57 2.19
N ASN A 288 -13.16 -6.49 3.33
CA ASN A 288 -13.15 -7.55 4.34
C ASN A 288 -14.54 -8.14 4.58
N THR A 289 -14.64 -9.42 4.40
CA THR A 289 -15.82 -10.24 4.80
C THR A 289 -15.66 -10.86 6.19
N VAL A 290 -14.42 -10.86 6.69
CA VAL A 290 -14.05 -11.34 8.03
C VAL A 290 -13.21 -10.25 8.69
N CYS A 291 -13.49 -9.94 9.94
CA CYS A 291 -12.75 -8.93 10.69
C CYS A 291 -11.28 -9.35 10.86
N PRO A 292 -10.31 -8.61 10.35
CA PRO A 292 -8.90 -8.97 10.45
C PRO A 292 -8.34 -8.91 11.88
N THR A 293 -9.09 -8.30 12.82
CA THR A 293 -8.65 -8.15 14.21
C THR A 293 -9.17 -9.27 15.12
N CYS A 294 -10.43 -9.70 14.95
CA CYS A 294 -11.05 -10.70 15.81
C CYS A 294 -11.46 -11.97 15.09
N THR A 295 -11.21 -12.07 13.78
CA THR A 295 -11.48 -13.24 12.92
C THR A 295 -12.95 -13.68 12.86
N GLN A 296 -13.90 -12.85 13.35
CA GLN A 296 -15.32 -13.10 13.22
C GLN A 296 -15.81 -12.72 11.82
N SER A 297 -16.73 -13.51 11.27
CA SER A 297 -17.42 -13.17 10.01
C SER A 297 -18.27 -11.92 10.21
N ILE A 298 -18.18 -10.99 9.28
CA ILE A 298 -19.03 -9.79 9.27
C ILE A 298 -20.29 -10.15 8.49
N GLU A 299 -21.46 -10.06 9.14
CA GLU A 299 -22.75 -10.30 8.51
C GLU A 299 -22.92 -9.40 7.28
N GLU A 300 -23.44 -9.99 6.21
CA GLU A 300 -23.51 -9.32 4.90
C GLU A 300 -24.45 -8.10 4.94
N ASP A 301 -25.56 -8.21 5.62
CA ASP A 301 -26.52 -7.11 5.82
C ASP A 301 -25.90 -5.95 6.63
N PHE A 302 -25.13 -6.27 7.66
CA PHE A 302 -24.42 -5.27 8.44
C PHE A 302 -23.33 -4.58 7.62
N ARG A 303 -22.62 -5.34 6.78
CA ARG A 303 -21.56 -4.84 5.90
C ARG A 303 -22.12 -3.88 4.85
N ILE A 304 -23.21 -4.29 4.17
CA ILE A 304 -23.89 -3.47 3.16
C ILE A 304 -24.42 -2.18 3.79
N ASN A 305 -25.10 -2.26 4.93
CA ASN A 305 -25.58 -1.09 5.65
C ASN A 305 -24.45 -0.12 6.01
N LYS A 306 -23.26 -0.63 6.37
CA LYS A 306 -22.11 0.19 6.69
C LYS A 306 -21.47 0.84 5.47
N ILE A 307 -21.48 0.16 4.33
CA ILE A 307 -21.03 0.72 3.04
C ILE A 307 -21.96 1.84 2.60
N ASP A 308 -23.28 1.61 2.63
CA ASP A 308 -24.30 2.62 2.28
C ASP A 308 -24.25 3.84 3.22
N ASP A 309 -24.12 3.60 4.52
CA ASP A 309 -23.93 4.66 5.53
C ASP A 309 -22.69 5.49 5.25
N ALA A 310 -21.61 4.89 4.78
CA ALA A 310 -20.38 5.60 4.44
C ALA A 310 -20.48 6.35 3.09
N GLN A 311 -21.36 5.92 2.19
CA GLN A 311 -21.62 6.63 0.92
C GLN A 311 -22.59 7.80 1.08
N THR A 312 -23.45 7.76 2.10
CA THR A 312 -24.47 8.80 2.36
C THR A 312 -23.98 9.91 3.30
N LYS A 313 -22.88 9.73 4.01
CA LYS A 313 -22.25 10.71 4.93
C LYS A 313 -21.20 11.58 4.27
#